data_7d787f594cb4f4039197cc8b152d8491
#
_entry.id   7d787f594cb4f4039197cc8b152d8491
#
_cell.length_a   1.000
_cell.length_b   1.000
_cell.length_c   1.000
_cell.angle_alpha   90.00
_cell.angle_beta   90.00
_cell.angle_gamma   90.00
#
_symmetry.space_group_name_H-M   'P 1'
#
loop_
_entity.id
_entity.type
_entity.pdbx_description
1 polymer ?
#
loop_
_entity_poly.entity_id
_entity_poly.type
_entity_poly.pdbx_seq_one_letter_code
_entity_poly.pdbx_strand_id
1 'polypeptide(L)'
;MQESNSENFNHLKIHSQFSICEGAIKLDDLKDISKDNKLKAIGLCDTSNLCGALEFAEKLSKSGSQPIIGTQINFKLGNTIGLIPLFALNEDGYKTIIKLSSLSFLKNDELSEPHLDFNELLNKNEGVAIFSGTVNGFFGQLFNKGKFAEIQEILSLIHI
;
A
#
# COMPACT_ATOMS: atom_id res chain seq x y z
N MET A 1 -36.06 14.52 -9.10
CA MET A 1 -34.90 13.63 -9.28
C MET A 1 -33.99 13.85 -8.08
N GLN A 2 -33.95 12.91 -7.15
CA GLN A 2 -33.01 12.96 -6.05
C GLN A 2 -31.62 12.64 -6.64
N GLU A 3 -30.71 13.60 -6.61
CA GLU A 3 -29.30 13.31 -6.80
C GLU A 3 -28.90 12.32 -5.70
N SER A 4 -28.61 11.09 -6.09
CA SER A 4 -28.00 10.14 -5.19
C SER A 4 -26.66 10.74 -4.76
N ASN A 5 -26.56 11.14 -3.50
CA ASN A 5 -25.27 11.34 -2.83
C ASN A 5 -24.54 9.99 -2.89
N SER A 6 -23.85 9.71 -4.00
CA SER A 6 -22.83 8.69 -4.01
C SER A 6 -21.73 9.23 -3.09
N GLU A 7 -21.73 8.77 -1.86
CA GLU A 7 -20.61 9.00 -0.96
C GLU A 7 -19.34 8.70 -1.74
N ASN A 8 -18.45 9.69 -1.84
CA ASN A 8 -17.22 9.61 -2.63
C ASN A 8 -16.26 8.63 -1.96
N PHE A 9 -16.47 7.34 -2.21
CA PHE A 9 -15.57 6.29 -1.74
C PHE A 9 -14.30 6.31 -2.58
N ASN A 10 -13.15 6.48 -1.95
CA ASN A 10 -11.86 6.43 -2.60
C ASN A 10 -11.25 5.03 -2.46
N HIS A 11 -11.09 4.34 -3.57
CA HIS A 11 -10.40 3.05 -3.63
C HIS A 11 -8.90 3.27 -3.44
N LEU A 12 -8.35 2.86 -2.31
CA LEU A 12 -6.94 3.06 -2.01
C LEU A 12 -6.09 1.85 -2.38
N LYS A 13 -6.56 0.63 -2.11
CA LYS A 13 -5.78 -0.60 -2.31
C LYS A 13 -6.13 -1.27 -3.64
N ILE A 14 -5.68 -0.71 -4.74
CA ILE A 14 -5.82 -1.29 -6.07
C ILE A 14 -4.47 -1.88 -6.49
N HIS A 15 -4.50 -3.11 -7.00
CA HIS A 15 -3.36 -3.79 -7.61
C HIS A 15 -3.46 -3.70 -9.12
N SER A 16 -2.42 -3.15 -9.75
CA SER A 16 -2.36 -3.07 -11.22
C SER A 16 -1.71 -4.33 -11.82
N GLN A 17 -1.56 -4.31 -13.14
CA GLN A 17 -0.83 -5.33 -13.91
C GLN A 17 0.62 -5.57 -13.43
N PHE A 18 1.18 -4.66 -12.62
CA PHE A 18 2.52 -4.80 -12.06
C PHE A 18 2.55 -5.65 -10.77
N SER A 19 1.39 -5.97 -10.19
CA SER A 19 1.26 -6.97 -9.13
C SER A 19 1.05 -8.35 -9.77
N ILE A 20 2.14 -9.05 -10.07
CA ILE A 20 2.12 -10.33 -10.78
C ILE A 20 1.28 -11.35 -10.01
N CYS A 21 0.37 -12.04 -10.69
CA CYS A 21 -0.60 -13.00 -10.14
C CYS A 21 -1.66 -12.42 -9.18
N GLU A 22 -1.71 -11.11 -8.96
CA GLU A 22 -2.70 -10.45 -8.09
C GLU A 22 -3.57 -9.47 -8.85
N GLY A 23 -2.97 -8.59 -9.66
CA GLY A 23 -3.65 -7.53 -10.39
C GLY A 23 -3.75 -7.81 -11.88
N ALA A 24 -4.91 -7.54 -12.47
CA ALA A 24 -5.13 -7.65 -13.91
C ALA A 24 -5.48 -6.31 -14.57
N ILE A 25 -5.77 -5.29 -13.78
CA ILE A 25 -6.23 -3.99 -14.30
C ILE A 25 -5.05 -3.20 -14.87
N LYS A 26 -5.21 -2.68 -16.07
CA LYS A 26 -4.22 -1.80 -16.70
C LYS A 26 -4.37 -0.37 -16.20
N LEU A 27 -3.29 0.38 -16.21
CA LEU A 27 -3.32 1.79 -15.78
C LEU A 27 -4.20 2.67 -16.67
N ASP A 28 -4.34 2.33 -17.96
CA ASP A 28 -5.28 3.03 -18.86
C ASP A 28 -6.73 2.79 -18.45
N ASP A 29 -7.07 1.55 -18.10
CA ASP A 29 -8.41 1.21 -17.63
C ASP A 29 -8.74 1.95 -16.33
N LEU A 30 -7.78 2.07 -15.40
CA LEU A 30 -7.94 2.84 -14.17
C LEU A 30 -8.22 4.32 -14.43
N LYS A 31 -7.52 4.91 -15.39
CA LYS A 31 -7.75 6.30 -15.82
C LYS A 31 -9.18 6.45 -16.36
N ASP A 32 -9.64 5.54 -17.21
CA ASP A 32 -10.96 5.60 -17.83
C ASP A 32 -12.06 5.38 -16.77
N ILE A 33 -11.92 4.39 -15.89
CA ILE A 33 -12.81 4.17 -14.74
C ILE A 33 -12.89 5.42 -13.86
N SER A 34 -11.76 6.05 -13.58
CA SER A 34 -11.72 7.26 -12.78
C SER A 34 -12.52 8.41 -13.40
N LYS A 35 -12.34 8.61 -14.69
CA LYS A 35 -13.03 9.66 -15.46
C LYS A 35 -14.54 9.40 -15.55
N ASP A 36 -14.92 8.18 -15.91
CA ASP A 36 -16.33 7.79 -16.10
C ASP A 36 -17.14 7.88 -14.80
N ASN A 37 -16.52 7.49 -13.68
CA ASN A 37 -17.13 7.55 -12.36
C ASN A 37 -16.86 8.86 -11.61
N LYS A 38 -16.17 9.83 -12.20
CA LYS A 38 -15.82 11.13 -11.60
C LYS A 38 -15.17 10.98 -10.22
N LEU A 39 -14.27 10.02 -10.09
CA LEU A 39 -13.60 9.75 -8.82
C LEU A 39 -12.62 10.90 -8.48
N LYS A 40 -12.70 11.38 -7.25
CA LYS A 40 -11.83 12.49 -6.79
C LYS A 40 -10.39 12.03 -6.55
N ALA A 41 -10.22 10.80 -6.07
CA ALA A 41 -8.91 10.21 -5.80
C ALA A 41 -8.95 8.69 -5.98
N ILE A 42 -7.82 8.12 -6.37
CA ILE A 42 -7.61 6.67 -6.48
C ILE A 42 -6.21 6.33 -5.95
N GLY A 43 -6.10 5.24 -5.20
CA GLY A 43 -4.83 4.70 -4.72
C GLY A 43 -4.35 3.53 -5.57
N LEU A 44 -3.04 3.51 -5.85
CA LEU A 44 -2.32 2.36 -6.37
C LEU A 44 -1.51 1.74 -5.23
N CYS A 45 -1.60 0.42 -5.07
CA CYS A 45 -0.92 -0.31 -4.00
C CYS A 45 -0.40 -1.66 -4.50
N ASP A 46 0.52 -1.61 -5.45
CA ASP A 46 1.13 -2.82 -6.00
C ASP A 46 2.01 -3.55 -4.98
N THR A 47 2.16 -4.86 -5.12
CA THR A 47 2.89 -5.70 -4.17
C THR A 47 4.39 -5.62 -4.42
N SER A 48 5.12 -5.19 -3.42
CA SER A 48 6.59 -5.12 -3.35
C SER A 48 7.25 -4.31 -4.47
N ASN A 49 6.51 -3.44 -5.17
CA ASN A 49 7.07 -2.62 -6.23
C ASN A 49 6.32 -1.29 -6.42
N LEU A 50 6.93 -0.38 -7.15
CA LEU A 50 6.41 0.93 -7.56
C LEU A 50 6.52 1.14 -9.08
N CYS A 51 6.57 0.04 -9.85
CA CYS A 51 6.81 0.09 -11.31
C CYS A 51 5.76 0.92 -12.05
N GLY A 52 4.51 0.87 -11.62
CA GLY A 52 3.42 1.63 -12.21
C GLY A 52 3.24 3.05 -11.65
N ALA A 53 3.94 3.44 -10.60
CA ALA A 53 3.62 4.64 -9.83
C ALA A 53 3.68 5.94 -10.63
N LEU A 54 4.73 6.14 -11.44
CA LEU A 54 4.90 7.34 -12.25
C LEU A 54 3.83 7.43 -13.34
N GLU A 55 3.66 6.37 -14.12
CA GLU A 55 2.67 6.30 -15.19
C GLU A 55 1.24 6.50 -14.66
N PHE A 56 0.93 5.87 -13.52
CA PHE A 56 -0.34 6.04 -12.82
C PHE A 56 -0.56 7.50 -12.42
N ALA A 57 0.43 8.13 -11.78
CA ALA A 57 0.34 9.52 -11.34
C ALA A 57 0.07 10.47 -12.52
N GLU A 58 0.78 10.30 -13.63
CA GLU A 58 0.59 11.12 -14.82
C GLU A 58 -0.79 10.93 -15.45
N LYS A 59 -1.24 9.68 -15.58
CA LYS A 59 -2.54 9.36 -16.21
C LYS A 59 -3.70 9.89 -15.39
N LEU A 60 -3.68 9.68 -14.06
CA LEU A 60 -4.75 10.12 -13.17
C LEU A 60 -4.83 11.64 -13.04
N SER A 61 -3.69 12.31 -12.91
CA SER A 61 -3.65 13.78 -12.87
C SER A 61 -4.24 14.40 -14.14
N LYS A 62 -3.96 13.83 -15.33
CA LYS A 62 -4.55 14.26 -16.60
C LYS A 62 -6.07 14.00 -16.68
N SER A 63 -6.61 13.03 -15.94
CA SER A 63 -8.05 12.78 -15.87
C SER A 63 -8.79 13.66 -14.85
N GLY A 64 -8.06 14.44 -14.07
CA GLY A 64 -8.63 15.30 -13.01
C GLY A 64 -8.82 14.60 -11.67
N SER A 65 -8.29 13.38 -11.52
CA SER A 65 -8.32 12.63 -10.25
C SER A 65 -6.98 12.71 -9.55
N GLN A 66 -6.99 12.77 -8.22
CA GLN A 66 -5.78 12.75 -7.43
C GLN A 66 -5.21 11.32 -7.35
N PRO A 67 -3.99 11.07 -7.83
CA PRO A 67 -3.32 9.80 -7.61
C PRO A 67 -2.80 9.73 -6.16
N ILE A 68 -3.03 8.59 -5.50
CA ILE A 68 -2.47 8.28 -4.19
C ILE A 68 -1.52 7.10 -4.38
N ILE A 69 -0.24 7.33 -4.11
CA ILE A 69 0.81 6.34 -4.35
C ILE A 69 1.08 5.53 -3.09
N GLY A 70 1.02 4.22 -3.24
CA GLY A 70 1.33 3.26 -2.20
C GLY A 70 1.93 1.98 -2.76
N THR A 71 2.36 1.12 -1.86
CA THR A 71 2.76 -0.27 -2.13
C THR A 71 2.52 -1.10 -0.88
N GLN A 72 2.33 -2.40 -1.01
CA GLN A 72 2.35 -3.30 0.14
C GLN A 72 3.66 -4.09 0.17
N ILE A 73 4.28 -4.15 1.34
CA ILE A 73 5.57 -4.81 1.55
C ILE A 73 5.41 -5.83 2.67
N ASN A 74 6.11 -6.97 2.54
CA ASN A 74 6.18 -7.94 3.62
C ASN A 74 7.07 -7.43 4.76
N PHE A 75 6.52 -7.48 5.99
CA PHE A 75 7.26 -7.23 7.21
C PHE A 75 7.28 -8.47 8.08
N LYS A 76 8.40 -8.67 8.79
CA LYS A 76 8.64 -9.80 9.68
C LYS A 76 8.77 -9.33 11.11
N LEU A 77 8.03 -9.97 12.01
CA LEU A 77 8.19 -9.84 13.46
C LEU A 77 8.15 -11.25 14.08
N GLY A 78 9.27 -11.69 14.62
CA GLY A 78 9.40 -13.07 15.12
C GLY A 78 9.10 -14.09 14.02
N ASN A 79 8.08 -14.92 14.23
CA ASN A 79 7.63 -15.94 13.27
C ASN A 79 6.45 -15.52 12.41
N THR A 80 6.11 -14.23 12.38
CA THR A 80 5.02 -13.70 11.54
C THR A 80 5.62 -12.87 10.42
N ILE A 81 5.28 -13.23 9.17
CA ILE A 81 5.59 -12.44 7.97
C ILE A 81 4.26 -12.12 7.29
N GLY A 82 4.08 -10.88 6.88
CA GLY A 82 2.86 -10.51 6.19
C GLY A 82 2.92 -9.12 5.58
N LEU A 83 2.03 -8.88 4.62
CA LEU A 83 1.93 -7.64 3.88
C LEU A 83 1.33 -6.52 4.73
N ILE A 84 1.95 -5.36 4.66
CA ILE A 84 1.47 -4.09 5.23
C ILE A 84 1.35 -3.08 4.09
N PRO A 85 0.16 -2.53 3.81
CA PRO A 85 0.00 -1.46 2.84
C PRO A 85 0.52 -0.13 3.39
N LEU A 86 1.34 0.55 2.59
CA LEU A 86 1.97 1.82 2.88
C LEU A 86 1.56 2.84 1.81
N PHE A 87 1.20 4.06 2.22
CA PHE A 87 0.83 5.14 1.29
C PHE A 87 1.62 6.40 1.59
N ALA A 88 2.11 7.06 0.55
CA ALA A 88 2.82 8.32 0.69
C ALA A 88 1.83 9.46 0.99
N LEU A 89 2.07 10.20 2.07
CA LEU A 89 1.34 11.40 2.44
C LEU A 89 1.95 12.66 1.80
N ASN A 90 3.25 12.60 1.51
CA ASN A 90 4.02 13.69 0.93
C ASN A 90 5.25 13.14 0.18
N GLU A 91 6.11 14.04 -0.32
CA GLU A 91 7.31 13.67 -1.06
C GLU A 91 8.31 12.85 -0.23
N ASP A 92 8.46 13.16 1.05
CA ASP A 92 9.38 12.43 1.93
C ASP A 92 8.86 11.02 2.22
N GLY A 93 7.54 10.87 2.41
CA GLY A 93 6.88 9.57 2.49
C GLY A 93 7.07 8.74 1.23
N TYR A 94 7.00 9.35 0.04
CA TYR A 94 7.28 8.65 -1.21
C TYR A 94 8.73 8.15 -1.28
N LYS A 95 9.71 8.99 -0.91
CA LYS A 95 11.12 8.58 -0.79
C LYS A 95 11.32 7.46 0.22
N THR A 96 10.59 7.52 1.33
CA THR A 96 10.60 6.46 2.36
C THR A 96 10.10 5.13 1.80
N ILE A 97 8.97 5.13 1.11
CA ILE A 97 8.41 3.92 0.49
C ILE A 97 9.37 3.34 -0.56
N ILE A 98 9.99 4.17 -1.40
CA ILE A 98 11.03 3.73 -2.35
C ILE A 98 12.17 3.02 -1.64
N LYS A 99 12.68 3.60 -0.54
CA LYS A 99 13.75 3.01 0.27
C LYS A 99 13.34 1.67 0.88
N LEU A 100 12.16 1.60 1.50
CA LEU A 100 11.66 0.36 2.10
C LEU A 100 11.48 -0.73 1.04
N SER A 101 10.89 -0.39 -0.11
CA SER A 101 10.74 -1.34 -1.22
C SER A 101 12.10 -1.87 -1.69
N SER A 102 13.09 -1.00 -1.91
CA SER A 102 14.43 -1.41 -2.32
C SER A 102 15.12 -2.29 -1.27
N LEU A 103 15.04 -1.90 0.01
CA LEU A 103 15.67 -2.65 1.10
C LEU A 103 15.06 -4.04 1.28
N SER A 104 13.76 -4.22 1.00
CA SER A 104 13.10 -5.52 1.11
C SER A 104 13.71 -6.58 0.17
N PHE A 105 14.28 -6.16 -0.97
CA PHE A 105 14.98 -7.06 -1.87
C PHE A 105 16.47 -7.18 -1.52
N LEU A 106 17.12 -6.08 -1.11
CA LEU A 106 18.58 -6.06 -0.89
C LEU A 106 19.02 -6.74 0.41
N LYS A 107 18.16 -6.85 1.41
CA LYS A 107 18.46 -7.42 2.73
C LYS A 107 18.21 -8.92 2.85
N ASN A 108 17.65 -9.54 1.82
CA ASN A 108 17.30 -10.95 1.84
C ASN A 108 18.12 -11.75 0.83
N ASP A 109 18.29 -13.04 1.10
CA ASP A 109 18.88 -13.98 0.17
C ASP A 109 17.97 -14.17 -1.05
N GLU A 110 18.55 -14.48 -2.21
CA GLU A 110 17.83 -14.63 -3.49
C GLU A 110 16.69 -15.67 -3.46
N LEU A 111 16.74 -16.62 -2.52
CA LEU A 111 15.74 -17.69 -2.39
C LEU A 111 14.62 -17.35 -1.40
N SER A 112 14.72 -16.24 -0.66
CA SER A 112 13.69 -15.84 0.30
C SER A 112 12.72 -14.83 -0.30
N GLU A 113 11.45 -14.91 0.11
CA GLU A 113 10.48 -13.89 -0.25
C GLU A 113 10.93 -12.52 0.27
N PRO A 114 10.93 -11.47 -0.57
CA PRO A 114 11.36 -10.14 -0.15
C PRO A 114 10.58 -9.64 1.07
N HIS A 115 11.28 -9.30 2.15
CA HIS A 115 10.67 -8.80 3.37
C HIS A 115 11.63 -7.87 4.14
N LEU A 116 11.10 -7.14 5.10
CA LEU A 116 11.86 -6.33 6.04
C LEU A 116 11.56 -6.73 7.48
N ASP A 117 12.53 -6.55 8.38
CA ASP A 117 12.25 -6.56 9.80
C ASP A 117 11.27 -5.42 10.15
N PHE A 118 10.31 -5.69 11.04
CA PHE A 118 9.30 -4.71 11.42
C PHE A 118 9.89 -3.44 12.04
N ASN A 119 11.05 -3.54 12.69
CA ASN A 119 11.77 -2.38 13.24
C ASN A 119 12.23 -1.39 12.15
N GLU A 120 12.44 -1.84 10.91
CA GLU A 120 12.75 -0.92 9.81
C GLU A 120 11.58 0.03 9.52
N LEU A 121 10.35 -0.45 9.66
CA LEU A 121 9.16 0.39 9.51
C LEU A 121 9.02 1.36 10.68
N LEU A 122 9.25 0.92 11.91
CA LEU A 122 9.19 1.78 13.09
C LEU A 122 10.21 2.93 13.02
N ASN A 123 11.39 2.65 12.48
CA ASN A 123 12.47 3.63 12.37
C ASN A 123 12.35 4.56 11.15
N LYS A 124 11.51 4.20 10.17
CA LYS A 124 11.40 4.89 8.88
C LYS A 124 9.93 4.93 8.45
N ASN A 125 9.11 5.69 9.12
CA ASN A 125 7.69 5.85 8.79
C ASN A 125 7.26 7.29 8.55
N GLU A 126 8.20 8.23 8.54
CA GLU A 126 7.90 9.65 8.35
C GLU A 126 7.23 9.90 6.99
N GLY A 127 6.11 10.59 7.01
CA GLY A 127 5.33 10.92 5.82
C GLY A 127 4.60 9.72 5.18
N VAL A 128 4.48 8.59 5.88
CA VAL A 128 3.83 7.37 5.39
C VAL A 128 2.58 7.05 6.22
N ALA A 129 1.45 6.87 5.55
CA ALA A 129 0.27 6.26 6.16
C ALA A 129 0.38 4.72 6.08
N ILE A 130 0.15 4.06 7.21
CA ILE A 130 0.27 2.61 7.36
C ILE A 130 -1.12 2.04 7.60
N PHE A 131 -1.53 1.05 6.79
CA PHE A 131 -2.82 0.40 6.95
C PHE A 131 -2.66 -1.03 7.47
N SER A 132 -3.63 -1.48 8.24
CA SER A 132 -3.62 -2.85 8.81
C SER A 132 -3.68 -3.96 7.76
N GLY A 133 -4.14 -3.64 6.55
CA GLY A 133 -4.22 -4.60 5.46
C GLY A 133 -5.43 -5.53 5.57
N THR A 134 -5.25 -6.76 5.08
CA THR A 134 -6.30 -7.79 5.02
C THR A 134 -6.18 -8.81 6.17
N VAL A 135 -7.18 -9.68 6.29
CA VAL A 135 -7.18 -10.82 7.23
C VAL A 135 -5.93 -11.72 7.08
N ASN A 136 -5.40 -11.84 5.87
CA ASN A 136 -4.20 -12.61 5.57
C ASN A 136 -2.91 -11.78 5.62
N GLY A 137 -3.00 -10.46 5.81
CA GLY A 137 -1.86 -9.58 5.99
C GLY A 137 -1.22 -9.71 7.37
N PHE A 138 -0.22 -8.87 7.64
CA PHE A 138 0.56 -8.93 8.86
C PHE A 138 -0.31 -8.88 10.14
N PHE A 139 -1.15 -7.85 10.27
CA PHE A 139 -2.02 -7.70 11.44
C PHE A 139 -3.11 -8.76 11.53
N GLY A 140 -3.66 -9.20 10.38
CA GLY A 140 -4.64 -10.27 10.35
C GLY A 140 -4.07 -11.61 10.83
N GLN A 141 -2.83 -11.92 10.47
CA GLN A 141 -2.13 -13.12 10.97
C GLN A 141 -1.88 -13.05 12.48
N LEU A 142 -1.48 -11.90 13.03
CA LEU A 142 -1.34 -11.71 14.47
C LEU A 142 -2.68 -11.89 15.19
N PHE A 143 -3.74 -11.32 14.64
CA PHE A 143 -5.11 -11.47 15.18
C PHE A 143 -5.55 -12.93 15.21
N ASN A 144 -5.37 -13.65 14.11
CA ASN A 144 -5.73 -15.08 14.02
C ASN A 144 -4.92 -15.97 14.97
N LYS A 145 -3.71 -15.54 15.34
CA LYS A 145 -2.85 -16.22 16.35
C LYS A 145 -3.19 -15.80 17.79
N GLY A 146 -4.20 -14.96 18.02
CA GLY A 146 -4.58 -14.45 19.34
C GLY A 146 -3.59 -13.48 19.99
N LYS A 147 -2.70 -12.86 19.20
CA LYS A 147 -1.64 -11.97 19.66
C LYS A 147 -2.11 -10.52 19.83
N PHE A 148 -3.20 -10.33 20.54
CA PHE A 148 -3.84 -9.02 20.68
C PHE A 148 -2.96 -7.99 21.40
N ALA A 149 -2.20 -8.41 22.41
CA ALA A 149 -1.31 -7.51 23.14
C ALA A 149 -0.17 -6.99 22.22
N GLU A 150 0.41 -7.86 21.37
CA GLU A 150 1.42 -7.46 20.38
C GLU A 150 0.85 -6.46 19.38
N ILE A 151 -0.39 -6.69 18.90
CA ILE A 151 -1.07 -5.74 17.99
C ILE A 151 -1.24 -4.39 18.67
N GLN A 152 -1.68 -4.34 19.91
CA GLN A 152 -1.92 -3.12 20.65
C GLN A 152 -0.62 -2.32 20.85
N GLU A 153 0.46 -3.01 21.20
CA GLU A 153 1.79 -2.42 21.33
C GLU A 153 2.28 -1.83 20.00
N ILE A 154 2.20 -2.62 18.92
CA ILE A 154 2.60 -2.18 17.58
C ILE A 154 1.82 -0.95 17.13
N LEU A 155 0.49 -0.96 17.27
CA LEU A 155 -0.35 0.16 16.87
C LEU A 155 -0.05 1.43 17.66
N SER A 156 0.34 1.31 18.94
CA SER A 156 0.76 2.45 19.75
C SER A 156 2.08 3.09 19.29
N LEU A 157 2.95 2.31 18.63
CA LEU A 157 4.24 2.77 18.12
C LEU A 157 4.15 3.40 16.72
N ILE A 158 3.16 3.00 15.93
CA ILE A 158 3.05 3.45 14.52
C ILE A 158 2.34 4.80 14.41
N HIS A 159 1.69 5.33 15.42
CA HIS A 159 0.89 6.56 15.37
C HIS A 159 -0.01 6.62 14.11
N ILE A 160 -1.10 5.88 14.17
CA ILE A 160 -2.14 5.94 13.14
C ILE A 160 -3.03 7.15 13.38
#